data_b9d2c3853961edcb98a2f554ff281027
#
_entry.id   b9d2c3853961edcb98a2f554ff281027
#
_cell.length_a   1.000
_cell.length_b   1.000
_cell.length_c   1.000
_cell.angle_alpha   90.00
_cell.angle_beta   90.00
_cell.angle_gamma   90.00
#
_symmetry.space_group_name_H-M   'P 1'
#
loop_
_entity.id
_entity.type
_entity.pdbx_description
1 polymer ?
#
loop_
_entity_poly.entity_id
_entity_poly.type
_entity_poly.pdbx_seq_one_letter_code
_entity_poly.pdbx_strand_id
1 'polypeptide(L)'
;EMPEYDYCYCDLCRERFKAQTGRDPMDSLYPMEDQSWINYRLDGITRVVEKIAARVKGDGKFLSGAVFPGPSMARRMVRQDWGNWPLDAYFPMIYNGFYYEGPEWIGRSVAESVKAVNGRAAIYAGLMFPDITGDDFEKALDEAYDNGASGVSFFDGPDDEYLVRLKAYLDRRGFVPAN
;
A
#
# COMPACT_ATOMS: atom_id res chain seq x y z
N GLU A 1 -17.18 -2.68 -4.72
CA GLU A 1 -16.70 -1.33 -5.03
C GLU A 1 -17.41 -0.32 -4.14
N MET A 2 -16.66 0.66 -3.62
CA MET A 2 -17.22 1.67 -2.70
C MET A 2 -17.29 3.08 -3.32
N PRO A 3 -17.69 3.28 -4.59
CA PRO A 3 -17.75 4.63 -5.17
C PRO A 3 -18.78 5.52 -4.47
N GLU A 4 -19.84 4.93 -3.93
CA GLU A 4 -20.88 5.61 -3.13
C GLU A 4 -20.42 6.04 -1.73
N TYR A 5 -19.27 5.55 -1.26
CA TYR A 5 -18.65 5.93 0.00
C TYR A 5 -17.46 6.89 -0.17
N ASP A 6 -17.44 7.62 -1.28
CA ASP A 6 -16.42 8.65 -1.48
C ASP A 6 -16.64 9.81 -0.49
N TYR A 7 -15.61 10.18 0.23
CA TYR A 7 -15.60 11.22 1.26
C TYR A 7 -14.43 12.18 1.04
N CYS A 8 -14.40 13.34 1.59
CA CYS A 8 -15.36 14.04 2.43
C CYS A 8 -15.94 15.22 1.65
N TYR A 9 -17.26 15.39 1.67
CA TYR A 9 -17.97 16.51 1.05
C TYR A 9 -18.49 17.52 2.10
N CYS A 10 -17.82 17.63 3.26
CA CYS A 10 -18.19 18.62 4.28
C CYS A 10 -17.89 20.04 3.79
N ASP A 11 -18.57 21.02 4.38
CA ASP A 11 -18.44 22.44 3.97
C ASP A 11 -16.99 22.91 3.97
N LEU A 12 -16.21 22.56 4.99
CA LEU A 12 -14.80 22.93 5.08
C LEU A 12 -13.97 22.40 3.91
N CYS A 13 -14.18 21.14 3.49
CA CYS A 13 -13.46 20.56 2.35
C CYS A 13 -13.88 21.22 1.04
N ARG A 14 -15.18 21.46 0.88
CA ARG A 14 -15.74 22.13 -0.31
C ARG A 14 -15.24 23.58 -0.43
N GLU A 15 -15.29 24.33 0.67
CA GLU A 15 -14.82 25.73 0.71
C GLU A 15 -13.31 25.83 0.36
N ARG A 16 -12.48 24.95 0.94
CA ARG A 16 -11.05 24.91 0.64
C ARG A 16 -10.78 24.56 -0.82
N PHE A 17 -11.49 23.59 -1.37
CA PHE A 17 -11.39 23.24 -2.78
C PHE A 17 -11.82 24.41 -3.67
N LYS A 18 -12.96 25.04 -3.34
CA LYS A 18 -13.47 26.20 -4.08
C LYS A 18 -12.51 27.40 -4.03
N ALA A 19 -11.89 27.64 -2.86
CA ALA A 19 -10.87 28.68 -2.74
C ALA A 19 -9.64 28.43 -3.62
N GLN A 20 -9.29 27.16 -3.83
CA GLN A 20 -8.13 26.76 -4.63
C GLN A 20 -8.43 26.68 -6.13
N THR A 21 -9.66 26.29 -6.52
CA THR A 21 -10.00 25.96 -7.92
C THR A 21 -11.06 26.85 -8.55
N GLY A 22 -11.75 27.66 -7.74
CA GLY A 22 -12.90 28.47 -8.16
C GLY A 22 -14.22 27.70 -8.30
N ARG A 23 -14.24 26.37 -8.07
CA ARG A 23 -15.40 25.49 -8.26
C ARG A 23 -15.78 24.77 -6.97
N ASP A 24 -17.07 24.50 -6.80
CA ASP A 24 -17.54 23.56 -5.77
C ASP A 24 -17.53 22.14 -6.39
N PRO A 25 -17.04 21.10 -5.71
CA PRO A 25 -17.10 19.75 -6.24
C PRO A 25 -18.53 19.27 -6.47
N MET A 26 -19.50 19.82 -5.74
CA MET A 26 -20.93 19.51 -5.87
C MET A 26 -21.58 20.16 -7.10
N ASP A 27 -20.86 21.02 -7.84
CA ASP A 27 -21.33 21.53 -9.14
C ASP A 27 -21.28 20.45 -10.24
N SER A 28 -20.56 19.35 -9.99
CA SER A 28 -20.52 18.18 -10.87
C SER A 28 -21.66 17.21 -10.56
N LEU A 29 -22.23 16.58 -11.58
CA LEU A 29 -23.19 15.48 -11.43
C LEU A 29 -22.55 14.23 -10.82
N TYR A 30 -21.25 14.04 -11.05
CA TYR A 30 -20.47 12.91 -10.54
C TYR A 30 -19.19 13.41 -9.86
N PRO A 31 -19.29 14.01 -8.66
CA PRO A 31 -18.12 14.59 -7.99
C PRO A 31 -17.00 13.58 -7.75
N MET A 32 -17.35 12.30 -7.53
CA MET A 32 -16.37 11.20 -7.32
C MET A 32 -15.50 10.92 -8.56
N GLU A 33 -15.95 11.33 -9.75
CA GLU A 33 -15.22 11.18 -11.02
C GLU A 33 -14.49 12.48 -11.44
N ASP A 34 -14.74 13.59 -10.74
CA ASP A 34 -14.06 14.85 -11.02
C ASP A 34 -12.57 14.74 -10.68
N GLN A 35 -11.73 14.75 -11.72
CA GLN A 35 -10.29 14.56 -11.57
C GLN A 35 -9.64 15.65 -10.70
N SER A 36 -10.17 16.88 -10.73
CA SER A 36 -9.64 17.96 -9.89
C SER A 36 -9.94 17.73 -8.42
N TRP A 37 -11.15 17.22 -8.11
CA TRP A 37 -11.53 16.85 -6.75
C TRP A 37 -10.74 15.63 -6.26
N ILE A 38 -10.56 14.61 -7.12
CA ILE A 38 -9.73 13.45 -6.82
C ILE A 38 -8.30 13.88 -6.49
N ASN A 39 -7.69 14.70 -7.35
CA ASN A 39 -6.32 15.20 -7.15
C ASN A 39 -6.20 16.03 -5.87
N TYR A 40 -7.14 16.93 -5.60
CA TYR A 40 -7.16 17.71 -4.35
C TYR A 40 -7.10 16.83 -3.11
N ARG A 41 -7.79 15.69 -3.12
CA ARG A 41 -7.83 14.74 -2.00
C ARG A 41 -6.56 13.89 -1.91
N LEU A 42 -6.03 13.43 -3.04
CA LEU A 42 -4.72 12.78 -3.12
C LEU A 42 -3.62 13.69 -2.53
N ASP A 43 -3.59 14.94 -2.98
CA ASP A 43 -2.64 15.96 -2.51
C ASP A 43 -2.81 16.25 -1.02
N GLY A 44 -4.04 16.19 -0.51
CA GLY A 44 -4.35 16.38 0.90
C GLY A 44 -3.62 15.39 1.79
N ILE A 45 -3.69 14.09 1.45
CA ILE A 45 -3.00 13.02 2.18
C ILE A 45 -1.50 13.12 1.95
N THR A 46 -1.06 13.31 0.71
CA THR A 46 0.36 13.44 0.35
C THR A 46 1.05 14.52 1.17
N ARG A 47 0.46 15.73 1.29
CA ARG A 47 1.03 16.80 2.10
C ARG A 47 1.19 16.46 3.58
N VAL A 48 0.30 15.64 4.14
CA VAL A 48 0.44 15.16 5.53
C VAL A 48 1.64 14.22 5.64
N VAL A 49 1.75 13.26 4.72
CA VAL A 49 2.87 12.32 4.71
C VAL A 49 4.20 13.03 4.49
N GLU A 50 4.27 14.00 3.57
CA GLU A 50 5.46 14.81 3.33
C GLU A 50 5.93 15.58 4.58
N LYS A 51 4.99 16.16 5.34
CA LYS A 51 5.32 16.85 6.61
C LYS A 51 5.87 15.89 7.65
N ILE A 52 5.28 14.69 7.77
CA ILE A 52 5.76 13.65 8.69
C ILE A 52 7.16 13.20 8.25
N ALA A 53 7.34 12.93 6.95
CA ALA A 53 8.62 12.50 6.40
C ALA A 53 9.72 13.54 6.60
N ALA A 54 9.43 14.81 6.35
CA ALA A 54 10.38 15.90 6.59
C ALA A 54 10.83 15.95 8.05
N ARG A 55 9.90 15.76 9.00
CA ARG A 55 10.22 15.75 10.43
C ARG A 55 11.05 14.53 10.81
N VAL A 56 10.62 13.33 10.44
CA VAL A 56 11.27 12.07 10.81
C VAL A 56 12.67 11.95 10.20
N LYS A 57 12.79 12.28 8.91
CA LYS A 57 14.09 12.24 8.20
C LYS A 57 15.03 13.36 8.64
N GLY A 58 14.48 14.52 9.05
CA GLY A 58 15.25 15.59 9.65
C GLY A 58 15.94 15.18 10.97
N ASP A 59 15.39 14.21 11.68
CA ASP A 59 15.99 13.60 12.88
C ASP A 59 16.89 12.39 12.52
N GLY A 60 17.21 12.14 11.25
CA GLY A 60 18.04 11.03 10.78
C GLY A 60 17.39 9.65 10.92
N LYS A 61 16.06 9.58 11.00
CA LYS A 61 15.32 8.33 11.21
C LYS A 61 14.68 7.83 9.91
N PHE A 62 14.47 6.52 9.84
CA PHE A 62 13.72 5.87 8.79
C PHE A 62 12.22 6.05 8.99
N LEU A 63 11.50 6.22 7.88
CA LEU A 63 10.03 6.25 7.86
C LEU A 63 9.50 5.19 6.93
N SER A 64 8.69 4.30 7.45
CA SER A 64 7.94 3.30 6.67
C SER A 64 6.44 3.54 6.77
N GLY A 65 5.68 2.93 5.87
CA GLY A 65 4.23 3.04 5.91
C GLY A 65 3.53 1.74 5.50
N ALA A 66 2.52 1.35 6.30
CA ALA A 66 1.54 0.39 5.86
C ALA A 66 0.55 1.12 4.94
N VAL A 67 0.35 0.57 3.74
CA VAL A 67 -0.44 1.21 2.69
C VAL A 67 -1.42 0.22 2.07
N PHE A 68 -2.44 0.74 1.39
CA PHE A 68 -3.36 -0.12 0.63
C PHE A 68 -2.61 -0.87 -0.47
N PRO A 69 -3.07 -2.09 -0.83
CA PRO A 69 -2.40 -2.90 -1.84
C PRO A 69 -2.49 -2.26 -3.22
N GLY A 70 -1.37 -2.26 -3.92
CA GLY A 70 -1.26 -1.71 -5.27
C GLY A 70 -1.53 -0.20 -5.36
N PRO A 71 -0.65 0.58 -5.99
CA PRO A 71 -0.83 2.04 -6.10
C PRO A 71 -2.13 2.45 -6.77
N SER A 72 -2.57 1.75 -7.81
CA SER A 72 -3.82 2.04 -8.54
C SER A 72 -5.04 1.86 -7.63
N MET A 73 -5.10 0.77 -6.90
CA MET A 73 -6.17 0.48 -5.96
C MET A 73 -6.20 1.50 -4.82
N ALA A 74 -5.03 1.81 -4.23
CA ALA A 74 -4.88 2.76 -3.15
C ALA A 74 -5.36 4.17 -3.54
N ARG A 75 -5.01 4.63 -4.75
CA ARG A 75 -5.48 5.92 -5.29
C ARG A 75 -7.01 5.94 -5.44
N ARG A 76 -7.58 4.87 -5.97
CA ARG A 76 -9.02 4.77 -6.23
C ARG A 76 -9.82 4.66 -4.95
N MET A 77 -9.46 3.72 -4.06
CA MET A 77 -10.27 3.39 -2.89
C MET A 77 -10.11 4.37 -1.73
N VAL A 78 -8.89 4.78 -1.44
CA VAL A 78 -8.57 5.54 -0.22
C VAL A 78 -7.78 6.82 -0.46
N ARG A 79 -7.61 7.23 -1.70
CA ARG A 79 -6.89 8.44 -2.10
C ARG A 79 -5.43 8.48 -1.61
N GLN A 80 -4.80 7.32 -1.47
CA GLN A 80 -3.38 7.20 -1.18
C GLN A 80 -2.57 7.22 -2.47
N ASP A 81 -1.77 8.25 -2.70
CA ASP A 81 -0.80 8.34 -3.80
C ASP A 81 0.59 7.87 -3.35
N TRP A 82 0.62 6.78 -2.63
CA TRP A 82 1.80 6.34 -1.90
C TRP A 82 3.00 5.99 -2.80
N GLY A 83 2.79 5.63 -4.04
CA GLY A 83 3.88 5.42 -4.99
C GLY A 83 4.81 6.63 -5.15
N ASN A 84 4.34 7.84 -4.80
CA ASN A 84 5.09 9.09 -4.84
C ASN A 84 5.52 9.62 -3.46
N TRP A 85 5.17 8.94 -2.37
CA TRP A 85 5.50 9.42 -1.04
C TRP A 85 7.00 9.26 -0.73
N PRO A 86 7.58 10.14 0.11
CA PRO A 86 8.99 10.11 0.45
C PRO A 86 9.28 9.16 1.62
N LEU A 87 8.86 7.89 1.52
CA LEU A 87 9.12 6.84 2.52
C LEU A 87 10.37 6.04 2.16
N ASP A 88 10.97 5.38 3.13
CA ASP A 88 12.14 4.52 2.97
C ASP A 88 11.73 3.06 2.73
N ALA A 89 10.55 2.66 3.21
CA ALA A 89 9.97 1.35 2.97
C ALA A 89 8.45 1.42 2.97
N TYR A 90 7.82 0.53 2.21
CA TYR A 90 6.38 0.34 2.14
C TYR A 90 6.00 -1.08 2.51
N PHE A 91 4.89 -1.20 3.22
CA PHE A 91 4.25 -2.45 3.61
C PHE A 91 2.82 -2.47 3.03
N PRO A 92 2.66 -2.68 1.70
CA PRO A 92 1.34 -2.80 1.12
C PRO A 92 0.61 -4.01 1.70
N MET A 93 -0.60 -3.78 2.21
CA MET A 93 -1.45 -4.77 2.87
C MET A 93 -2.12 -5.68 1.83
N ILE A 94 -1.34 -6.60 1.25
CA ILE A 94 -1.76 -7.50 0.16
C ILE A 94 -2.47 -8.72 0.76
N TYR A 95 -3.58 -8.48 1.44
CA TYR A 95 -4.41 -9.49 2.12
C TYR A 95 -5.36 -10.11 1.10
N ASN A 96 -4.84 -11.07 0.32
CA ASN A 96 -5.54 -11.63 -0.83
C ASN A 96 -6.94 -12.18 -0.50
N GLY A 97 -7.11 -12.90 0.61
CA GLY A 97 -8.41 -13.41 1.04
C GLY A 97 -9.43 -12.30 1.35
N PHE A 98 -8.97 -11.19 1.94
CA PHE A 98 -9.83 -10.01 2.19
C PHE A 98 -10.40 -9.42 0.89
N TYR A 99 -9.67 -9.51 -0.21
CA TYR A 99 -10.09 -9.03 -1.53
C TYR A 99 -10.68 -10.12 -2.42
N TYR A 100 -10.91 -11.33 -1.88
CA TYR A 100 -11.42 -12.50 -2.61
C TYR A 100 -10.55 -12.91 -3.81
N GLU A 101 -9.23 -12.72 -3.66
CA GLU A 101 -8.22 -13.03 -4.67
C GLU A 101 -7.38 -14.25 -4.26
N GLY A 102 -6.81 -14.95 -5.24
CA GLY A 102 -5.85 -16.03 -5.00
C GLY A 102 -4.42 -15.52 -4.74
N PRO A 103 -3.48 -16.41 -4.39
CA PRO A 103 -2.08 -16.05 -4.13
C PRO A 103 -1.40 -15.33 -5.30
N GLU A 104 -1.78 -15.58 -6.55
CA GLU A 104 -1.22 -14.94 -7.75
C GLU A 104 -1.47 -13.41 -7.77
N TRP A 105 -2.49 -12.95 -7.05
CA TRP A 105 -2.74 -11.52 -6.91
C TRP A 105 -1.65 -10.81 -6.09
N ILE A 106 -1.00 -11.55 -5.16
CA ILE A 106 0.13 -11.04 -4.38
C ILE A 106 1.24 -10.60 -5.33
N GLY A 107 1.63 -11.46 -6.28
CA GLY A 107 2.66 -11.15 -7.27
C GLY A 107 2.31 -9.93 -8.13
N ARG A 108 1.08 -9.85 -8.63
CA ARG A 108 0.62 -8.69 -9.41
C ARG A 108 0.71 -7.38 -8.60
N SER A 109 0.26 -7.42 -7.35
CA SER A 109 0.28 -6.25 -6.45
C SER A 109 1.70 -5.83 -6.08
N VAL A 110 2.60 -6.79 -5.85
CA VAL A 110 4.03 -6.52 -5.60
C VAL A 110 4.68 -5.91 -6.82
N ALA A 111 4.50 -6.50 -8.01
CA ALA A 111 5.08 -5.99 -9.26
C ALA A 111 4.65 -4.54 -9.55
N GLU A 112 3.37 -4.22 -9.34
CA GLU A 112 2.85 -2.86 -9.47
C GLU A 112 3.52 -1.92 -8.46
N SER A 113 3.67 -2.37 -7.21
CA SER A 113 4.29 -1.62 -6.12
C SER A 113 5.76 -1.30 -6.40
N VAL A 114 6.53 -2.32 -6.78
CA VAL A 114 7.95 -2.18 -7.14
C VAL A 114 8.15 -1.23 -8.32
N LYS A 115 7.31 -1.35 -9.35
CA LYS A 115 7.31 -0.43 -10.49
C LYS A 115 7.02 1.01 -10.08
N ALA A 116 6.05 1.23 -9.19
CA ALA A 116 5.66 2.58 -8.77
C ALA A 116 6.75 3.27 -7.94
N VAL A 117 7.41 2.56 -7.04
CA VAL A 117 8.49 3.14 -6.24
C VAL A 117 9.80 3.27 -7.03
N ASN A 118 9.97 2.53 -8.12
CA ASN A 118 11.10 2.64 -9.05
C ASN A 118 12.48 2.71 -8.35
N GLY A 119 12.74 1.79 -7.44
CA GLY A 119 13.99 1.68 -6.69
C GLY A 119 14.21 2.73 -5.58
N ARG A 120 13.26 3.65 -5.34
CA ARG A 120 13.37 4.69 -4.32
C ARG A 120 13.17 4.20 -2.89
N ALA A 121 12.51 3.07 -2.72
CA ALA A 121 12.16 2.48 -1.43
C ALA A 121 12.02 0.97 -1.52
N ALA A 122 12.17 0.29 -0.39
CA ALA A 122 11.94 -1.14 -0.28
C ALA A 122 10.43 -1.46 -0.22
N ILE A 123 10.02 -2.57 -0.84
CA ILE A 123 8.66 -3.13 -0.75
C ILE A 123 8.69 -4.40 0.08
N TYR A 124 7.97 -4.41 1.18
CA TYR A 124 7.74 -5.60 2.00
C TYR A 124 6.28 -6.00 1.84
N ALA A 125 6.02 -7.15 1.20
CA ALA A 125 4.65 -7.61 0.99
C ALA A 125 3.98 -7.92 2.33
N GLY A 126 2.93 -7.17 2.66
CA GLY A 126 2.09 -7.43 3.83
C GLY A 126 1.10 -8.55 3.52
N LEU A 127 1.22 -9.67 4.20
CA LEU A 127 0.42 -10.88 3.99
C LEU A 127 -0.46 -11.14 5.20
N MET A 128 -1.69 -11.58 4.97
CA MET A 128 -2.61 -12.03 6.02
C MET A 128 -2.38 -13.53 6.22
N PHE A 129 -1.82 -13.91 7.36
CA PHE A 129 -1.43 -15.30 7.58
C PHE A 129 -2.59 -16.31 7.45
N PRO A 130 -3.78 -16.09 8.00
CA PRO A 130 -4.90 -17.04 7.87
C PRO A 130 -5.33 -17.32 6.41
N ASP A 131 -5.04 -16.41 5.48
CA ASP A 131 -5.43 -16.52 4.08
C ASP A 131 -4.46 -17.36 3.23
N ILE A 132 -3.27 -17.66 3.77
CA ILE A 132 -2.16 -18.29 3.05
C ILE A 132 -1.62 -19.51 3.78
N THR A 133 -2.50 -20.40 4.24
CA THR A 133 -2.14 -21.64 4.92
C THR A 133 -1.98 -22.82 3.96
N GLY A 134 -1.45 -23.94 4.45
CA GLY A 134 -1.28 -25.14 3.60
C GLY A 134 -0.31 -24.91 2.45
N ASP A 135 -0.71 -25.29 1.24
CA ASP A 135 0.10 -25.17 0.02
C ASP A 135 0.22 -23.74 -0.48
N ASP A 136 -0.70 -22.86 -0.09
CA ASP A 136 -0.69 -21.45 -0.50
C ASP A 136 0.41 -20.65 0.21
N PHE A 137 1.02 -21.19 1.28
CA PHE A 137 2.04 -20.49 2.05
C PHE A 137 3.30 -20.21 1.22
N GLU A 138 3.95 -21.27 0.72
CA GLU A 138 5.15 -21.13 -0.11
C GLU A 138 4.82 -20.42 -1.43
N LYS A 139 3.65 -20.66 -2.00
CA LYS A 139 3.19 -19.98 -3.21
C LYS A 139 3.07 -18.47 -3.00
N ALA A 140 2.51 -18.04 -1.89
CA ALA A 140 2.44 -16.61 -1.54
C ALA A 140 3.83 -15.96 -1.38
N LEU A 141 4.78 -16.71 -0.80
CA LEU A 141 6.17 -16.27 -0.68
C LEU A 141 6.85 -16.18 -2.06
N ASP A 142 6.67 -17.19 -2.93
CA ASP A 142 7.20 -17.17 -4.29
C ASP A 142 6.62 -15.97 -5.07
N GLU A 143 5.31 -15.76 -5.02
CA GLU A 143 4.66 -14.63 -5.66
C GLU A 143 5.23 -13.29 -5.15
N ALA A 144 5.49 -13.14 -3.87
CA ALA A 144 6.08 -11.93 -3.33
C ALA A 144 7.53 -11.72 -3.82
N TYR A 145 8.39 -12.71 -3.62
CA TYR A 145 9.82 -12.55 -3.90
C TYR A 145 10.15 -12.54 -5.38
N ASP A 146 9.50 -13.37 -6.20
CA ASP A 146 9.74 -13.44 -7.65
C ASP A 146 9.26 -12.17 -8.38
N ASN A 147 8.36 -11.41 -7.77
CA ASN A 147 7.91 -10.12 -8.28
C ASN A 147 8.62 -8.90 -7.65
N GLY A 148 9.71 -9.14 -6.89
CA GLY A 148 10.65 -8.11 -6.46
C GLY A 148 10.40 -7.52 -5.08
N ALA A 149 9.63 -8.18 -4.21
CA ALA A 149 9.56 -7.78 -2.80
C ALA A 149 10.94 -7.93 -2.13
N SER A 150 11.29 -6.96 -1.31
CA SER A 150 12.49 -6.99 -0.47
C SER A 150 12.34 -7.93 0.74
N GLY A 151 11.11 -8.30 1.06
CA GLY A 151 10.74 -9.18 2.16
C GLY A 151 9.24 -9.28 2.30
N VAL A 152 8.81 -9.99 3.35
CA VAL A 152 7.40 -10.14 3.72
C VAL A 152 7.16 -9.67 5.16
N SER A 153 5.94 -9.27 5.45
CA SER A 153 5.44 -8.94 6.79
C SER A 153 4.10 -9.63 6.97
N PHE A 154 3.92 -10.32 8.07
CA PHE A 154 2.67 -11.01 8.36
C PHE A 154 1.79 -10.18 9.29
N PHE A 155 0.54 -10.07 8.93
CA PHE A 155 -0.52 -9.66 9.83
C PHE A 155 -1.18 -10.93 10.39
N ASP A 156 -1.38 -10.97 11.70
CA ASP A 156 -1.79 -12.17 12.44
C ASP A 156 -0.77 -13.30 12.23
N GLY A 157 0.26 -13.30 13.05
CA GLY A 157 1.51 -14.00 12.80
C GLY A 157 1.40 -15.53 12.65
N PRO A 158 2.30 -16.15 11.88
CA PRO A 158 2.38 -17.58 11.73
C PRO A 158 2.71 -18.26 13.06
N ASP A 159 2.16 -19.47 13.24
CA ASP A 159 2.53 -20.34 14.36
C ASP A 159 3.94 -20.98 14.17
N ASP A 160 4.38 -21.73 15.17
CA ASP A 160 5.73 -22.34 15.18
C ASP A 160 5.97 -23.26 13.97
N GLU A 161 4.97 -23.97 13.47
CA GLU A 161 5.09 -24.83 12.30
C GLU A 161 5.43 -24.00 11.05
N TYR A 162 4.71 -22.94 10.83
CA TYR A 162 4.95 -22.05 9.67
C TYR A 162 6.21 -21.21 9.81
N LEU A 163 6.65 -20.91 11.04
CA LEU A 163 7.97 -20.28 11.26
C LEU A 163 9.10 -21.21 10.83
N VAL A 164 8.98 -22.51 11.10
CA VAL A 164 9.94 -23.53 10.64
C VAL A 164 9.90 -23.62 9.10
N ARG A 165 8.72 -23.64 8.49
CA ARG A 165 8.55 -23.64 7.02
C ARG A 165 9.14 -22.38 6.38
N LEU A 166 8.88 -21.21 6.97
CA LEU A 166 9.45 -19.93 6.51
C LEU A 166 10.97 -19.98 6.55
N LYS A 167 11.56 -20.42 7.65
CA LYS A 167 13.00 -20.56 7.75
C LYS A 167 13.56 -21.48 6.68
N ALA A 168 12.99 -22.66 6.50
CA ALA A 168 13.42 -23.61 5.48
C ALA A 168 13.27 -23.02 4.06
N TYR A 169 12.22 -22.23 3.80
CA TYR A 169 12.02 -21.53 2.54
C TYR A 169 13.13 -20.49 2.30
N LEU A 170 13.43 -19.65 3.28
CA LEU A 170 14.46 -18.62 3.19
C LEU A 170 15.86 -19.23 2.99
N ASP A 171 16.17 -20.31 3.70
CA ASP A 171 17.43 -21.05 3.55
C ASP A 171 17.58 -21.61 2.12
N ARG A 172 16.51 -22.18 1.54
CA ARG A 172 16.53 -22.68 0.13
C ARG A 172 16.73 -21.56 -0.89
N ARG A 173 16.21 -20.36 -0.61
CA ARG A 173 16.35 -19.18 -1.48
C ARG A 173 17.69 -18.45 -1.28
N GLY A 174 18.54 -18.90 -0.36
CA GLY A 174 19.84 -18.29 -0.08
C GLY A 174 19.78 -16.98 0.70
N PHE A 175 18.67 -16.71 1.39
CA PHE A 175 18.58 -15.56 2.29
C PHE A 175 19.41 -15.82 3.55
N VAL A 176 20.37 -14.93 3.83
CA VAL A 176 21.19 -15.01 5.05
C VAL A 176 20.58 -14.05 6.08
N PRO A 177 20.32 -14.51 7.32
CA PRO A 177 19.86 -13.61 8.39
C PRO A 177 20.85 -12.45 8.57
N ALA A 178 20.34 -11.24 8.71
CA ALA A 178 21.17 -10.12 9.14
C ALA A 178 21.64 -10.39 10.59
N ASN A 179 22.95 -10.33 10.82
CA ASN A 179 23.56 -10.45 12.15
C ASN A 179 23.22 -9.24 13.02
#